data_8657ddc52155c9f059d4574e5d063e70
#
_entry.id   8657ddc52155c9f059d4574e5d063e70
#
_cell.length_a   1.000
_cell.length_b   1.000
_cell.length_c   1.000
_cell.angle_alpha   90.00
_cell.angle_beta   90.00
_cell.angle_gamma   90.00
#
_symmetry.space_group_name_H-M   'P 1'
#
loop_
_entity.id
_entity.type
_entity.pdbx_description
1 polymer ?
#
loop_
_entity_poly.entity_id
_entity_poly.type
_entity_poly.pdbx_seq_one_letter_code
_entity_poly.pdbx_strand_id
1 'polypeptide(L)'
;MKRLLLATLLIVLPLTVAAQVRLSVDERSVQVADGKKKTSERSIYLHPDGRMIVEQRLPNHSITHSNALGEMRIYTPEKGEVVVINDPEVASTKELVALFASGGYTDMALPAYGYTQSGMRNENGVIIKTFTPKSNAGVAKVELAFRGHLPICMIYYNSKGETLRKVYFAQYEYGRFPMPMRVTEIEYGPKRDSLVRLSTYSNLLFDADATSEMFDWQVPADAKRIDFDPNTLFAK
;
A
#
# COMPACT_ATOMS: atom_id res chain seq x y z
N MET A 1 -49.41 12.43 40.66
CA MET A 1 -48.12 12.94 40.20
C MET A 1 -47.24 11.75 39.78
N LYS A 2 -47.16 11.46 38.45
CA LYS A 2 -46.34 10.38 37.90
C LYS A 2 -45.01 10.99 37.49
N ARG A 3 -43.91 10.58 38.13
CA ARG A 3 -42.55 10.97 37.78
C ARG A 3 -42.09 10.09 36.61
N LEU A 4 -41.89 10.69 35.44
CA LEU A 4 -41.28 10.08 34.26
C LEU A 4 -39.74 10.08 34.48
N LEU A 5 -39.15 8.91 34.65
CA LEU A 5 -37.70 8.73 34.65
C LEU A 5 -37.26 8.63 33.18
N LEU A 6 -36.59 9.68 32.69
CA LEU A 6 -35.95 9.69 31.40
C LEU A 6 -34.59 8.97 31.53
N ALA A 7 -34.52 7.72 31.09
CA ALA A 7 -33.26 7.00 30.99
C ALA A 7 -32.51 7.46 29.74
N THR A 8 -31.48 8.26 29.91
CA THR A 8 -30.56 8.68 28.83
C THR A 8 -29.69 7.50 28.48
N LEU A 9 -29.97 6.83 27.37
CA LEU A 9 -29.14 5.76 26.82
C LEU A 9 -27.88 6.40 26.20
N LEU A 10 -26.76 6.34 26.89
CA LEU A 10 -25.46 6.76 26.40
C LEU A 10 -24.98 5.71 25.38
N ILE A 11 -25.17 5.99 24.09
CA ILE A 11 -24.60 5.16 23.00
C ILE A 11 -23.10 5.45 22.97
N VAL A 12 -22.31 4.60 23.59
CA VAL A 12 -20.86 4.55 23.42
C VAL A 12 -20.60 3.92 22.05
N LEU A 13 -20.43 4.77 21.02
CA LEU A 13 -19.90 4.33 19.75
C LEU A 13 -18.48 3.78 20.02
N PRO A 14 -18.15 2.54 19.63
CA PRO A 14 -16.79 2.07 19.67
C PRO A 14 -16.01 2.91 18.64
N LEU A 15 -15.19 3.84 19.13
CA LEU A 15 -14.11 4.41 18.35
C LEU A 15 -13.18 3.22 18.02
N THR A 16 -13.27 2.72 16.81
CA THR A 16 -12.25 1.84 16.26
C THR A 16 -10.97 2.68 16.16
N VAL A 17 -10.21 2.69 17.24
CA VAL A 17 -8.83 3.17 17.21
C VAL A 17 -8.11 2.21 16.29
N ALA A 18 -7.93 2.58 15.02
CA ALA A 18 -6.96 1.93 14.16
C ALA A 18 -5.66 1.91 14.96
N ALA A 19 -5.09 0.73 15.15
CA ALA A 19 -3.90 0.57 15.98
C ALA A 19 -2.82 1.49 15.41
N GLN A 20 -2.57 2.59 16.10
CA GLN A 20 -1.55 3.58 15.74
C GLN A 20 -0.21 2.90 15.97
N VAL A 21 0.44 2.46 14.89
CA VAL A 21 1.70 1.74 14.91
C VAL A 21 2.80 2.65 14.37
N ARG A 22 3.85 2.83 15.14
CA ARG A 22 5.13 3.35 14.63
C ARG A 22 5.92 2.16 14.11
N LEU A 23 6.35 2.19 12.85
CA LEU A 23 7.16 1.12 12.30
C LEU A 23 8.16 1.63 11.26
N SER A 24 9.25 0.89 11.10
CA SER A 24 10.15 1.02 9.97
C SER A 24 10.39 -0.32 9.31
N VAL A 25 10.62 -0.32 7.99
CA VAL A 25 10.95 -1.51 7.22
C VAL A 25 11.76 -1.12 5.99
N ASP A 26 12.73 -1.95 5.63
CA ASP A 26 13.47 -1.82 4.39
C ASP A 26 12.82 -2.65 3.29
N GLU A 27 12.76 -2.10 2.08
CA GLU A 27 12.31 -2.80 0.87
C GLU A 27 13.39 -2.77 -0.20
N ARG A 28 13.68 -3.94 -0.74
CA ARG A 28 14.44 -4.09 -1.97
C ARG A 28 13.56 -4.70 -3.05
N SER A 29 13.35 -3.97 -4.15
CA SER A 29 12.59 -4.51 -5.28
C SER A 29 13.48 -4.70 -6.51
N VAL A 30 13.17 -5.77 -7.24
CA VAL A 30 13.80 -6.11 -8.51
C VAL A 30 12.71 -6.27 -9.53
N GLN A 31 12.75 -5.44 -10.57
CA GLN A 31 11.82 -5.48 -11.69
C GLN A 31 12.54 -5.99 -12.93
N VAL A 32 11.91 -6.92 -13.64
CA VAL A 32 12.38 -7.46 -14.91
C VAL A 32 11.30 -7.26 -15.98
N ALA A 33 11.67 -6.60 -17.06
CA ALA A 33 10.83 -6.41 -18.24
C ALA A 33 11.73 -6.41 -19.48
N ASP A 34 11.36 -7.10 -20.54
CA ASP A 34 12.09 -7.16 -21.82
C ASP A 34 13.59 -7.49 -21.64
N GLY A 35 13.90 -8.43 -20.74
CA GLY A 35 15.28 -8.82 -20.41
C GLY A 35 16.08 -7.77 -19.63
N LYS A 36 15.52 -6.59 -19.37
CA LYS A 36 16.17 -5.53 -18.58
C LYS A 36 15.78 -5.68 -17.11
N LYS A 37 16.78 -5.48 -16.24
CA LYS A 37 16.62 -5.52 -14.79
C LYS A 37 16.78 -4.13 -14.19
N LYS A 38 15.80 -3.70 -13.38
CA LYS A 38 15.89 -2.49 -12.56
C LYS A 38 15.81 -2.89 -11.09
N THR A 39 16.64 -2.29 -10.25
CA THR A 39 16.62 -2.50 -8.79
C THR A 39 16.26 -1.19 -8.12
N SER A 40 15.45 -1.25 -7.08
CA SER A 40 15.15 -0.12 -6.20
C SER A 40 15.32 -0.57 -4.74
N GLU A 41 15.84 0.32 -3.91
CA GLU A 41 16.02 0.12 -2.48
C GLU A 41 15.46 1.33 -1.75
N ARG A 42 14.59 1.07 -0.76
CA ARG A 42 13.97 2.13 0.03
C ARG A 42 13.75 1.69 1.47
N SER A 43 13.78 2.65 2.40
CA SER A 43 13.33 2.48 3.77
C SER A 43 12.02 3.22 3.95
N ILE A 44 11.07 2.60 4.63
CA ILE A 44 9.72 3.11 4.86
C ILE A 44 9.55 3.33 6.36
N TYR A 45 9.10 4.51 6.74
CA TYR A 45 8.86 4.94 8.11
C TYR A 45 7.40 5.37 8.24
N LEU A 46 6.58 4.57 8.91
CA LEU A 46 5.17 4.84 9.12
C LEU A 46 4.95 5.36 10.54
N HIS A 47 4.31 6.52 10.64
CA HIS A 47 3.89 7.14 11.89
C HIS A 47 2.52 6.62 12.35
N PRO A 48 2.26 6.64 13.68
CA PRO A 48 0.94 6.31 14.22
C PRO A 48 -0.20 7.16 13.68
N ASP A 49 0.05 8.41 13.28
CA ASP A 49 -0.95 9.33 12.71
C ASP A 49 -1.19 9.14 11.21
N GLY A 50 -0.56 8.13 10.60
CA GLY A 50 -0.67 7.82 9.17
C GLY A 50 0.26 8.63 8.27
N ARG A 51 1.13 9.50 8.81
CA ARG A 51 2.22 10.06 8.04
C ARG A 51 3.22 8.97 7.69
N MET A 52 3.79 9.07 6.50
CA MET A 52 4.80 8.13 6.03
C MET A 52 5.96 8.88 5.39
N ILE A 53 7.16 8.47 5.74
CA ILE A 53 8.38 8.91 5.08
C ILE A 53 8.98 7.71 4.37
N VAL A 54 9.35 7.89 3.10
CA VAL A 54 10.04 6.88 2.30
C VAL A 54 11.34 7.48 1.81
N GLU A 55 12.45 6.95 2.28
CA GLU A 55 13.76 7.27 1.76
C GLU A 55 14.14 6.24 0.69
N GLN A 56 14.14 6.65 -0.55
CA GLN A 56 14.62 5.85 -1.67
C GLN A 56 16.11 6.11 -1.88
N ARG A 57 16.93 5.05 -1.86
CA ARG A 57 18.39 5.14 -2.09
C ARG A 57 18.78 4.78 -3.52
N LEU A 58 18.05 3.86 -4.14
CA LEU A 58 18.26 3.42 -5.51
C LEU A 58 16.94 3.47 -6.29
N PRO A 59 16.95 3.78 -7.60
CA PRO A 59 18.10 4.14 -8.44
C PRO A 59 18.61 5.57 -8.20
N ASN A 60 17.78 6.48 -7.72
CA ASN A 60 18.11 7.87 -7.43
C ASN A 60 17.69 8.17 -5.98
N HIS A 61 18.48 8.98 -5.28
CA HIS A 61 18.15 9.36 -3.92
C HIS A 61 16.99 10.35 -3.92
N SER A 62 15.94 10.00 -3.18
CA SER A 62 14.79 10.88 -2.93
C SER A 62 14.16 10.57 -1.58
N ILE A 63 13.53 11.57 -0.99
CA ILE A 63 12.80 11.42 0.27
C ILE A 63 11.37 11.87 0.02
N THR A 64 10.43 10.96 0.21
CA THR A 64 9.00 11.23 0.05
C THR A 64 8.35 11.33 1.42
N HIS A 65 7.66 12.43 1.67
CA HIS A 65 6.80 12.62 2.84
C HIS A 65 5.35 12.63 2.37
N SER A 66 4.54 11.71 2.83
CA SER A 66 3.12 11.59 2.48
C SER A 66 2.24 11.47 3.72
N ASN A 67 0.95 11.77 3.58
CA ASN A 67 -0.04 11.63 4.63
C ASN A 67 -1.27 10.85 4.15
N ALA A 68 -2.18 10.56 5.06
CA ALA A 68 -3.40 9.79 4.80
C ALA A 68 -4.41 10.55 3.90
N LEU A 69 -4.28 11.86 3.72
CA LEU A 69 -5.18 12.70 2.92
C LEU A 69 -4.75 12.83 1.45
N GLY A 70 -3.55 12.33 1.10
CA GLY A 70 -3.02 12.38 -0.26
C GLY A 70 -2.15 13.60 -0.54
N GLU A 71 -1.68 14.32 0.48
CA GLU A 71 -0.58 15.26 0.29
C GLU A 71 0.74 14.47 0.26
N MET A 72 1.51 14.65 -0.80
CA MET A 72 2.82 14.03 -0.98
C MET A 72 3.84 15.09 -1.37
N ARG A 73 5.00 15.07 -0.73
CA ARG A 73 6.16 15.92 -1.02
C ARG A 73 7.34 15.02 -1.36
N ILE A 74 7.88 15.17 -2.55
CA ILE A 74 9.04 14.42 -3.02
C ILE A 74 10.22 15.36 -3.08
N TYR A 75 11.17 15.17 -2.18
CA TYR A 75 12.41 15.94 -2.12
C TYR A 75 13.54 15.18 -2.80
N THR A 76 14.30 15.87 -3.64
CA THR A 76 15.49 15.35 -4.33
C THR A 76 16.71 16.06 -3.74
N PRO A 77 17.48 15.43 -2.83
CA PRO A 77 18.60 16.07 -2.13
C PRO A 77 19.67 16.64 -3.05
N GLU A 78 20.02 15.90 -4.11
CA GLU A 78 21.06 16.29 -5.08
C GLU A 78 20.73 17.60 -5.80
N LYS A 79 19.45 17.95 -5.93
CA LYS A 79 18.98 19.15 -6.61
C LYS A 79 18.51 20.23 -5.65
N GLY A 80 18.27 19.91 -4.39
CA GLY A 80 17.61 20.79 -3.43
C GLY A 80 16.18 21.15 -3.84
N GLU A 81 15.50 20.27 -4.59
CA GLU A 81 14.17 20.52 -5.18
C GLU A 81 13.10 19.69 -4.50
N VAL A 82 11.89 20.26 -4.36
CA VAL A 82 10.71 19.57 -3.85
C VAL A 82 9.53 19.71 -4.81
N VAL A 83 8.91 18.57 -5.12
CA VAL A 83 7.62 18.46 -5.81
C VAL A 83 6.53 18.26 -4.78
N VAL A 84 5.39 18.94 -4.92
CA VAL A 84 4.21 18.75 -4.07
C VAL A 84 3.06 18.24 -4.92
N ILE A 85 2.47 17.13 -4.49
CA ILE A 85 1.31 16.49 -5.13
C ILE A 85 0.19 16.47 -4.10
N ASN A 86 -1.00 16.86 -4.51
CA ASN A 86 -2.23 16.77 -3.71
C ASN A 86 -3.23 15.93 -4.48
N ASP A 87 -3.22 14.63 -4.24
CA ASP A 87 -4.10 13.67 -4.89
C ASP A 87 -4.40 12.51 -3.92
N PRO A 88 -5.66 12.18 -3.64
CA PRO A 88 -6.01 11.02 -2.82
C PRO A 88 -5.40 9.70 -3.32
N GLU A 89 -5.03 9.61 -4.61
CA GLU A 89 -4.40 8.43 -5.18
C GLU A 89 -2.97 8.19 -4.66
N VAL A 90 -2.29 9.21 -4.13
CA VAL A 90 -0.95 9.10 -3.54
C VAL A 90 -0.97 9.07 -2.00
N ALA A 91 -2.13 8.84 -1.38
CA ALA A 91 -2.25 8.75 0.07
C ALA A 91 -1.36 7.62 0.64
N SER A 92 -0.71 7.89 1.77
CA SER A 92 0.15 6.92 2.48
C SER A 92 -0.55 5.60 2.82
N THR A 93 -1.86 5.65 3.04
CA THR A 93 -2.72 4.48 3.33
C THR A 93 -2.79 3.46 2.19
N LYS A 94 -2.36 3.82 0.99
CA LYS A 94 -2.32 2.93 -0.18
C LYS A 94 -1.01 2.12 -0.28
N GLU A 95 0.00 2.48 0.49
CA GLU A 95 1.21 1.67 0.59
C GLU A 95 0.92 0.33 1.28
N LEU A 96 1.56 -0.74 0.79
CA LEU A 96 1.32 -2.09 1.29
C LEU A 96 1.51 -2.20 2.81
N VAL A 97 2.55 -1.56 3.33
CA VAL A 97 2.87 -1.56 4.76
C VAL A 97 1.74 -0.94 5.58
N ALA A 98 1.21 0.22 5.15
CA ALA A 98 0.09 0.88 5.82
C ALA A 98 -1.20 0.06 5.71
N LEU A 99 -1.43 -0.58 4.56
CA LEU A 99 -2.56 -1.47 4.34
C LEU A 99 -2.57 -2.64 5.31
N PHE A 100 -1.41 -3.28 5.53
CA PHE A 100 -1.28 -4.38 6.49
C PHE A 100 -1.37 -3.87 7.94
N ALA A 101 -0.74 -2.76 8.26
CA ALA A 101 -0.79 -2.15 9.59
C ALA A 101 -2.20 -1.74 10.03
N SER A 102 -3.04 -1.31 9.09
CA SER A 102 -4.44 -0.94 9.35
C SER A 102 -5.42 -2.12 9.34
N GLY A 103 -4.97 -3.35 9.03
CA GLY A 103 -5.84 -4.51 8.87
C GLY A 103 -6.58 -4.57 7.53
N GLY A 104 -6.31 -3.64 6.62
CA GLY A 104 -6.92 -3.57 5.29
C GLY A 104 -6.57 -4.73 4.35
N TYR A 105 -5.68 -5.63 4.78
CA TYR A 105 -5.32 -6.83 4.02
C TYR A 105 -6.46 -7.88 3.94
N THR A 106 -7.52 -7.75 4.71
CA THR A 106 -8.68 -8.68 4.70
C THR A 106 -9.50 -8.61 3.42
N ASP A 107 -9.39 -7.49 2.69
CA ASP A 107 -10.01 -7.28 1.38
C ASP A 107 -9.11 -6.47 0.44
N MET A 108 -7.85 -6.21 0.85
CA MET A 108 -6.85 -5.42 0.12
C MET A 108 -7.38 -4.03 -0.26
N ALA A 109 -8.19 -3.43 0.61
CA ALA A 109 -8.89 -2.14 0.43
C ALA A 109 -9.69 -2.04 -0.89
N LEU A 110 -10.03 -3.15 -1.55
CA LEU A 110 -10.78 -3.17 -2.80
C LEU A 110 -12.11 -2.37 -2.73
N PRO A 111 -12.87 -2.38 -1.60
CA PRO A 111 -14.07 -1.55 -1.48
C PRO A 111 -13.79 -0.06 -1.61
N ALA A 112 -12.67 0.44 -1.10
CA ALA A 112 -12.27 1.85 -1.23
C ALA A 112 -11.97 2.24 -2.68
N TYR A 113 -11.55 1.27 -3.51
CA TYR A 113 -11.37 1.44 -4.96
C TYR A 113 -12.63 1.18 -5.78
N GLY A 114 -13.79 1.10 -5.15
CA GLY A 114 -15.07 0.92 -5.84
C GLY A 114 -15.38 -0.52 -6.26
N TYR A 115 -14.72 -1.51 -5.69
CA TYR A 115 -15.05 -2.91 -5.92
C TYR A 115 -16.06 -3.40 -4.88
N THR A 116 -16.93 -4.30 -5.29
CA THR A 116 -17.91 -4.97 -4.41
C THR A 116 -17.66 -6.46 -4.41
N GLN A 117 -17.66 -7.09 -3.24
CA GLN A 117 -17.55 -8.54 -3.16
C GLN A 117 -18.81 -9.16 -3.79
N SER A 118 -18.61 -9.97 -4.83
CA SER A 118 -19.66 -10.61 -5.62
C SER A 118 -19.75 -12.11 -5.41
N GLY A 119 -18.76 -12.71 -4.77
CA GLY A 119 -18.75 -14.16 -4.51
C GLY A 119 -17.66 -14.58 -3.52
N MET A 120 -17.81 -15.81 -3.05
CA MET A 120 -16.80 -16.49 -2.22
C MET A 120 -16.91 -18.00 -2.45
N ARG A 121 -15.77 -18.69 -2.55
CA ARG A 121 -15.69 -20.15 -2.67
C ARG A 121 -14.53 -20.68 -1.86
N ASN A 122 -14.58 -21.96 -1.51
CA ASN A 122 -13.49 -22.69 -0.87
C ASN A 122 -12.98 -23.76 -1.83
N GLU A 123 -11.70 -23.76 -2.12
CA GLU A 123 -11.02 -24.74 -2.94
C GLU A 123 -9.85 -25.34 -2.15
N ASN A 124 -10.00 -26.58 -1.67
CA ASN A 124 -8.96 -27.30 -0.92
C ASN A 124 -8.38 -26.51 0.27
N GLY A 125 -9.24 -25.84 1.04
CA GLY A 125 -8.84 -25.05 2.20
C GLY A 125 -8.34 -23.63 1.88
N VAL A 126 -8.37 -23.22 0.60
CA VAL A 126 -8.13 -21.86 0.16
C VAL A 126 -9.46 -21.16 -0.04
N ILE A 127 -9.69 -20.07 0.70
CA ILE A 127 -10.87 -19.22 0.52
C ILE A 127 -10.57 -18.21 -0.57
N ILE A 128 -11.40 -18.16 -1.60
CA ILE A 128 -11.27 -17.24 -2.71
C ILE A 128 -12.47 -16.30 -2.70
N LYS A 129 -12.23 -15.01 -2.45
CA LYS A 129 -13.22 -13.93 -2.55
C LYS A 129 -13.16 -13.34 -3.94
N THR A 130 -14.31 -13.13 -4.56
CA THR A 130 -14.45 -12.49 -5.87
C THR A 130 -14.98 -11.09 -5.70
N PHE A 131 -14.36 -10.13 -6.36
CA PHE A 131 -14.75 -8.74 -6.35
C PHE A 131 -14.99 -8.25 -7.78
N THR A 132 -16.02 -7.43 -7.98
CA THR A 132 -16.34 -6.81 -9.26
C THR A 132 -16.35 -5.28 -9.12
N PRO A 133 -15.77 -4.53 -10.07
CA PRO A 133 -15.79 -3.07 -10.02
C PRO A 133 -17.19 -2.51 -10.31
N LYS A 134 -17.51 -1.35 -9.76
CA LYS A 134 -18.75 -0.62 -10.07
C LYS A 134 -18.74 -0.02 -11.48
N SER A 135 -17.57 0.27 -12.02
CA SER A 135 -17.37 0.79 -13.37
C SER A 135 -16.37 -0.05 -14.13
N ASN A 136 -16.57 -0.25 -15.43
CA ASN A 136 -15.68 -1.08 -16.26
C ASN A 136 -14.46 -0.27 -16.70
N ALA A 137 -13.43 -0.24 -15.89
CA ALA A 137 -12.14 0.44 -16.15
C ALA A 137 -11.05 -0.54 -16.60
N GLY A 138 -11.38 -1.48 -17.49
CA GLY A 138 -10.43 -2.48 -18.00
C GLY A 138 -10.29 -3.73 -17.13
N VAL A 139 -10.55 -3.65 -15.82
CA VAL A 139 -10.61 -4.79 -14.91
C VAL A 139 -12.07 -5.19 -14.72
N ALA A 140 -12.41 -6.42 -15.04
CA ALA A 140 -13.78 -6.94 -14.89
C ALA A 140 -13.98 -7.71 -13.58
N LYS A 141 -12.91 -8.29 -13.03
CA LYS A 141 -12.97 -9.12 -11.84
C LYS A 141 -11.62 -9.13 -11.13
N VAL A 142 -11.66 -9.18 -9.79
CA VAL A 142 -10.49 -9.47 -8.95
C VAL A 142 -10.81 -10.69 -8.08
N GLU A 143 -9.91 -11.66 -8.02
CA GLU A 143 -9.97 -12.77 -7.10
C GLU A 143 -8.87 -12.64 -6.04
N LEU A 144 -9.26 -12.70 -4.78
CA LEU A 144 -8.36 -12.61 -3.63
C LEU A 144 -8.42 -13.92 -2.86
N ALA A 145 -7.32 -14.65 -2.87
CA ALA A 145 -7.18 -15.96 -2.25
C ALA A 145 -6.51 -15.88 -0.88
N PHE A 146 -7.05 -16.63 0.08
CA PHE A 146 -6.58 -16.69 1.46
C PHE A 146 -6.25 -18.13 1.86
N ARG A 147 -5.20 -18.28 2.65
CA ARG A 147 -4.95 -19.49 3.44
C ARG A 147 -5.05 -19.11 4.92
N GLY A 148 -6.06 -19.68 5.60
CA GLY A 148 -6.48 -19.16 6.90
C GLY A 148 -6.99 -17.72 6.77
N HIS A 149 -6.37 -16.79 7.50
CA HIS A 149 -6.71 -15.36 7.47
C HIS A 149 -5.75 -14.50 6.63
N LEU A 150 -4.73 -15.10 6.01
CA LEU A 150 -3.69 -14.39 5.26
C LEU A 150 -3.95 -14.42 3.75
N PRO A 151 -3.91 -13.28 3.06
CA PRO A 151 -3.92 -13.26 1.61
C PRO A 151 -2.66 -13.96 1.07
N ILE A 152 -2.83 -14.82 0.07
CA ILE A 152 -1.72 -15.51 -0.58
C ILE A 152 -1.57 -15.15 -2.04
N CYS A 153 -2.67 -14.71 -2.68
CA CYS A 153 -2.66 -14.33 -4.08
C CYS A 153 -3.82 -13.40 -4.40
N MET A 154 -3.58 -12.42 -5.27
CA MET A 154 -4.60 -11.57 -5.86
C MET A 154 -4.44 -11.58 -7.38
N ILE A 155 -5.55 -11.80 -8.11
CA ILE A 155 -5.53 -11.93 -9.56
C ILE A 155 -6.57 -10.99 -10.16
N TYR A 156 -6.13 -10.18 -11.12
CA TYR A 156 -6.98 -9.27 -11.88
C TYR A 156 -7.27 -9.84 -13.26
N TYR A 157 -8.52 -9.75 -13.70
CA TYR A 157 -8.98 -10.25 -14.98
C TYR A 157 -9.67 -9.16 -15.79
N ASN A 158 -9.52 -9.21 -17.11
CA ASN A 158 -10.30 -8.39 -18.03
C ASN A 158 -11.68 -9.03 -18.30
N SER A 159 -12.50 -8.37 -19.16
CA SER A 159 -13.83 -8.83 -19.54
C SER A 159 -13.84 -10.14 -20.35
N LYS A 160 -12.69 -10.51 -20.95
CA LYS A 160 -12.53 -11.78 -21.66
C LYS A 160 -12.09 -12.93 -20.75
N GLY A 161 -11.89 -12.67 -19.45
CA GLY A 161 -11.37 -13.65 -18.49
C GLY A 161 -9.85 -13.84 -18.57
N GLU A 162 -9.13 -13.00 -19.33
CA GLU A 162 -7.68 -13.05 -19.42
C GLU A 162 -7.06 -12.39 -18.18
N THR A 163 -5.98 -12.96 -17.66
CA THR A 163 -5.24 -12.39 -16.53
C THR A 163 -4.50 -11.14 -16.95
N LEU A 164 -4.73 -10.04 -16.24
CA LEU A 164 -4.01 -8.77 -16.39
C LEU A 164 -2.83 -8.65 -15.43
N ARG A 165 -3.04 -9.08 -14.18
CA ARG A 165 -2.03 -8.96 -13.11
C ARG A 165 -2.23 -10.07 -12.09
N LYS A 166 -1.10 -10.56 -11.53
CA LYS A 166 -1.07 -11.43 -10.36
C LYS A 166 -0.17 -10.82 -9.30
N VAL A 167 -0.58 -10.92 -8.05
CA VAL A 167 0.22 -10.52 -6.88
C VAL A 167 0.24 -11.69 -5.91
N TYR A 168 1.42 -12.16 -5.56
CA TYR A 168 1.62 -13.23 -4.59
C TYR A 168 2.22 -12.67 -3.31
N PHE A 169 1.70 -13.09 -2.17
CA PHE A 169 2.15 -12.72 -0.84
C PHE A 169 2.73 -13.94 -0.14
N ALA A 170 3.94 -13.84 0.37
CA ALA A 170 4.66 -14.97 0.95
C ALA A 170 5.58 -14.54 2.09
N GLN A 171 6.11 -15.54 2.82
CA GLN A 171 7.09 -15.35 3.90
C GLN A 171 6.58 -14.38 4.97
N TYR A 172 5.40 -14.68 5.52
CA TYR A 172 4.81 -13.83 6.54
C TYR A 172 5.62 -13.83 7.84
N GLU A 173 5.93 -12.64 8.33
CA GLU A 173 6.40 -12.42 9.69
C GLU A 173 5.26 -11.86 10.55
N TYR A 174 5.24 -12.26 11.82
CA TYR A 174 4.22 -11.89 12.78
C TYR A 174 4.84 -11.00 13.85
N GLY A 175 4.45 -9.73 13.83
CA GLY A 175 4.73 -8.78 14.88
C GLY A 175 3.40 -8.27 15.45
N ARG A 176 3.17 -6.96 15.37
CA ARG A 176 1.88 -6.36 15.72
C ARG A 176 0.75 -6.73 14.76
N PHE A 177 1.11 -7.07 13.53
CA PHE A 177 0.23 -7.57 12.47
C PHE A 177 1.04 -8.52 11.57
N PRO A 178 0.37 -9.38 10.80
CA PRO A 178 1.07 -10.21 9.83
C PRO A 178 1.56 -9.33 8.66
N MET A 179 2.83 -9.42 8.28
CA MET A 179 3.39 -8.71 7.13
C MET A 179 4.02 -9.69 6.16
N PRO A 180 3.67 -9.69 4.86
CA PRO A 180 4.37 -10.50 3.87
C PRO A 180 5.74 -9.91 3.60
N MET A 181 6.81 -10.64 3.90
CA MET A 181 8.18 -10.20 3.68
C MET A 181 8.62 -10.41 2.22
N ARG A 182 7.79 -11.05 1.43
CA ARG A 182 8.02 -11.25 -0.01
C ARG A 182 6.73 -11.06 -0.79
N VAL A 183 6.78 -10.15 -1.78
CA VAL A 183 5.68 -9.90 -2.70
C VAL A 183 6.19 -10.04 -4.13
N THR A 184 5.49 -10.85 -4.93
CA THR A 184 5.80 -11.00 -6.36
C THR A 184 4.62 -10.51 -7.18
N GLU A 185 4.85 -9.54 -8.03
CA GLU A 185 3.88 -9.03 -8.99
C GLU A 185 4.24 -9.47 -10.41
N ILE A 186 3.23 -9.84 -11.17
CA ILE A 186 3.35 -10.18 -12.59
C ILE A 186 2.27 -9.40 -13.32
N GLU A 187 2.66 -8.47 -14.17
CA GLU A 187 1.75 -7.75 -15.07
C GLU A 187 1.90 -8.31 -16.48
N TYR A 188 0.79 -8.56 -17.14
CA TYR A 188 0.74 -9.13 -18.48
C TYR A 188 0.38 -8.05 -19.50
N GLY A 189 1.28 -7.77 -20.44
CA GLY A 189 1.05 -6.85 -21.53
C GLY A 189 0.17 -7.44 -22.64
N PRO A 190 -0.26 -6.62 -23.60
CA PRO A 190 -1.11 -7.06 -24.72
C PRO A 190 -0.50 -8.16 -25.58
N LYS A 191 0.84 -8.21 -25.67
CA LYS A 191 1.60 -9.22 -26.44
C LYS A 191 1.97 -10.46 -25.61
N ARG A 192 1.40 -10.61 -24.39
CA ARG A 192 1.75 -11.63 -23.39
C ARG A 192 3.20 -11.55 -22.90
N ASP A 193 3.90 -10.49 -23.19
CA ASP A 193 5.09 -10.06 -22.46
C ASP A 193 4.69 -9.81 -20.98
N SER A 194 5.61 -10.00 -20.09
CA SER A 194 5.34 -9.80 -18.66
C SER A 194 6.39 -8.90 -18.03
N LEU A 195 5.89 -8.02 -17.17
CA LEU A 195 6.72 -7.33 -16.22
C LEU A 195 6.63 -8.08 -14.89
N VAL A 196 7.76 -8.51 -14.37
CA VAL A 196 7.83 -9.20 -13.06
C VAL A 196 8.54 -8.28 -12.09
N ARG A 197 7.89 -8.01 -10.94
CA ARG A 197 8.50 -7.31 -9.80
C ARG A 197 8.54 -8.23 -8.60
N LEU A 198 9.71 -8.36 -8.00
CA LEU A 198 9.91 -9.03 -6.72
C LEU A 198 10.32 -8.00 -5.68
N SER A 199 9.46 -7.77 -4.68
CA SER A 199 9.78 -6.98 -3.49
C SER A 199 10.11 -7.91 -2.33
N THR A 200 11.22 -7.65 -1.65
CA THR A 200 11.64 -8.32 -0.43
C THR A 200 11.75 -7.27 0.67
N TYR A 201 11.09 -7.53 1.78
CA TYR A 201 11.13 -6.69 2.97
C TYR A 201 12.09 -7.27 3.99
N SER A 202 12.70 -6.40 4.81
CA SER A 202 13.62 -6.77 5.89
C SER A 202 13.65 -5.69 6.95
N ASN A 203 14.24 -5.97 8.12
CA ASN A 203 14.38 -5.00 9.21
C ASN A 203 13.04 -4.38 9.65
N LEU A 204 12.00 -5.23 9.76
CA LEU A 204 10.69 -4.78 10.24
C LEU A 204 10.77 -4.53 11.75
N LEU A 205 10.74 -3.26 12.15
CA LEU A 205 10.84 -2.81 13.53
C LEU A 205 9.57 -2.06 13.93
N PHE A 206 9.17 -2.17 15.20
CA PHE A 206 7.96 -1.57 15.75
C PHE A 206 8.25 -0.71 16.98
N ASP A 207 7.50 0.35 17.17
CA ASP A 207 7.41 1.20 18.36
C ASP A 207 8.79 1.65 18.89
N ALA A 208 9.21 1.16 20.06
CA ALA A 208 10.47 1.55 20.69
C ALA A 208 11.72 1.10 19.92
N ASP A 209 11.60 0.03 19.11
CA ASP A 209 12.70 -0.45 18.28
C ASP A 209 12.82 0.34 16.97
N ALA A 210 11.75 1.03 16.55
CA ALA A 210 11.73 1.89 15.38
C ALA A 210 12.27 3.29 15.73
N THR A 211 13.59 3.47 15.82
CA THR A 211 14.26 4.64 16.43
C THR A 211 14.92 5.60 15.42
N SER A 212 14.73 5.41 14.11
CA SER A 212 15.37 6.25 13.09
C SER A 212 15.00 7.74 13.20
N GLU A 213 15.98 8.64 13.00
CA GLU A 213 15.77 10.09 12.89
C GLU A 213 14.86 10.46 11.70
N MET A 214 14.74 9.56 10.72
CA MET A 214 13.86 9.78 9.57
C MET A 214 12.38 9.93 9.95
N PHE A 215 11.95 9.45 11.10
CA PHE A 215 10.58 9.70 11.54
C PHE A 215 10.25 11.19 11.72
N ASP A 216 11.22 12.00 12.11
CA ASP A 216 11.07 13.44 12.37
C ASP A 216 11.61 14.29 11.22
N TRP A 217 12.00 13.65 10.11
CA TRP A 217 12.54 14.36 8.95
C TRP A 217 11.51 15.33 8.33
N GLN A 218 11.98 16.49 7.95
CA GLN A 218 11.19 17.53 7.30
C GLN A 218 11.87 17.99 6.01
N VAL A 219 11.07 18.39 5.02
CA VAL A 219 11.59 19.02 3.82
C VAL A 219 12.38 20.27 4.22
N PRO A 220 13.64 20.44 3.76
CA PRO A 220 14.42 21.64 4.07
C PRO A 220 13.67 22.92 3.70
N ALA A 221 13.77 23.96 4.57
CA ALA A 221 13.03 25.21 4.39
C ALA A 221 13.47 25.99 3.14
N ASP A 222 14.69 25.78 2.69
CA ASP A 222 15.30 26.36 1.49
C ASP A 222 15.10 25.53 0.22
N ALA A 223 14.39 24.40 0.31
CA ALA A 223 14.10 23.56 -0.85
C ALA A 223 13.29 24.31 -1.91
N LYS A 224 13.80 24.33 -3.13
CA LYS A 224 13.16 24.98 -4.26
C LYS A 224 11.92 24.17 -4.68
N ARG A 225 10.75 24.78 -4.56
CA ARG A 225 9.52 24.16 -5.07
C ARG A 225 9.50 24.19 -6.59
N ILE A 226 9.22 23.02 -7.19
CA ILE A 226 9.02 22.87 -8.63
C ILE A 226 7.61 22.34 -8.88
N ASP A 227 7.03 22.71 -10.02
CA ASP A 227 5.73 22.22 -10.42
C ASP A 227 5.81 20.74 -10.80
N PHE A 228 4.78 20.00 -10.43
CA PHE A 228 4.64 18.60 -10.81
C PHE A 228 4.29 18.51 -12.29
N ASP A 229 5.19 17.92 -13.09
CA ASP A 229 4.90 17.52 -14.47
C ASP A 229 4.70 15.99 -14.51
N PRO A 230 3.46 15.49 -14.75
CA PRO A 230 3.17 14.07 -14.84
C PRO A 230 4.03 13.34 -15.89
N ASN A 231 4.48 14.03 -16.94
CA ASN A 231 5.28 13.44 -18.00
C ASN A 231 6.71 13.14 -17.55
N THR A 232 7.22 13.83 -16.50
CA THR A 232 8.58 13.58 -15.99
C THR A 232 8.68 12.30 -15.17
N LEU A 233 7.60 11.85 -14.54
CA LEU A 233 7.57 10.58 -13.79
C LEU A 233 7.67 9.35 -14.71
N PHE A 234 7.26 9.48 -15.96
CA PHE A 234 7.23 8.41 -16.95
C PHE A 234 8.28 8.61 -18.06
N ALA A 235 9.10 9.66 -17.98
CA ALA A 235 10.22 9.85 -18.89
C ALA A 235 11.20 8.69 -18.71
N LYS A 236 11.38 7.95 -19.79
CA LYS A 236 12.17 6.71 -19.91
C LYS A 236 13.67 6.93 -19.72
#